data_7568c5981b8e3297d312833697a8225c
#
_entry.id   7568c5981b8e3297d312833697a8225c
#
_cell.length_a   1.000
_cell.length_b   1.000
_cell.length_c   1.000
_cell.angle_alpha   90.00
_cell.angle_beta   90.00
_cell.angle_gamma   90.00
#
_symmetry.space_group_name_H-M   'P 1'
#
loop_
_entity.id
_entity.type
_entity.pdbx_description
1 polymer ?
#
loop_
_entity_poly.entity_id
_entity_poly.type
_entity_poly.pdbx_seq_one_letter_code
_entity_poly.pdbx_strand_id
1 'polypeptide(L)'
;MLVWSVSWADSPLTSTHFSDAYSDHPMVQMANEMMQNDIPTTLLNFLSDKKSPVDVRLAVINKIGWNFDGTTVGQQLGEYLMGRYKVKSEKKLIKKLDAGTLAVYAYARAMSNYFDVTAASEMGHQAVKKNKDKSLSVALISALIDAQVYLDNDWSKIYPALATVLHDGSLKLDMRQEAIDNIMEYINLYSEYN
;
A
#
# COMPACT_ATOMS: atom_id res chain seq x y z
N MET A 1 22.15 -32.42 -8.38
CA MET A 1 22.64 -31.05 -8.21
C MET A 1 21.39 -30.17 -8.22
N LEU A 2 20.86 -29.82 -7.03
CA LEU A 2 19.68 -28.97 -6.90
C LEU A 2 20.13 -27.52 -7.12
N VAL A 3 19.75 -26.94 -8.24
CA VAL A 3 19.91 -25.51 -8.48
C VAL A 3 18.84 -24.81 -7.63
N TRP A 4 19.25 -24.24 -6.53
CA TRP A 4 18.43 -23.28 -5.79
C TRP A 4 18.35 -22.02 -6.64
N SER A 5 17.27 -21.88 -7.42
CA SER A 5 16.90 -20.60 -7.93
C SER A 5 16.50 -19.74 -6.73
N VAL A 6 17.32 -18.75 -6.41
CA VAL A 6 16.93 -17.68 -5.49
C VAL A 6 15.78 -16.96 -6.18
N SER A 7 14.55 -17.33 -5.86
CA SER A 7 13.35 -16.57 -6.22
C SER A 7 13.41 -15.27 -5.44
N TRP A 8 13.64 -14.17 -6.14
CA TRP A 8 13.59 -12.84 -5.55
C TRP A 8 12.15 -12.57 -5.15
N ALA A 9 11.94 -12.60 -3.83
CA ALA A 9 10.85 -12.02 -3.06
C ALA A 9 9.45 -12.03 -3.69
N ASP A 10 8.88 -13.21 -3.88
CA ASP A 10 7.43 -13.35 -3.95
C ASP A 10 6.84 -13.03 -2.59
N SER A 11 6.10 -11.93 -2.50
CA SER A 11 5.49 -11.51 -1.24
C SER A 11 4.15 -10.80 -1.47
N PRO A 12 3.28 -10.74 -0.47
CA PRO A 12 2.01 -10.02 -0.57
C PRO A 12 2.15 -8.58 -1.10
N LEU A 13 3.23 -7.89 -0.75
CA LEU A 13 3.44 -6.50 -1.20
C LEU A 13 4.06 -6.40 -2.60
N THR A 14 4.95 -7.32 -2.97
CA THR A 14 5.73 -7.20 -4.22
C THR A 14 5.10 -7.94 -5.39
N SER A 15 4.23 -8.92 -5.14
CA SER A 15 3.60 -9.76 -6.16
C SER A 15 2.13 -9.43 -6.45
N THR A 16 1.58 -8.40 -5.82
CA THR A 16 0.22 -7.92 -6.07
C THR A 16 0.23 -6.66 -6.95
N HIS A 17 0.21 -6.84 -8.27
CA HIS A 17 0.30 -5.75 -9.25
C HIS A 17 -1.07 -5.10 -9.54
N PHE A 18 -1.77 -4.65 -8.51
CA PHE A 18 -3.12 -4.09 -8.67
C PHE A 18 -3.16 -2.73 -9.38
N SER A 19 -2.01 -2.06 -9.52
CA SER A 19 -1.89 -0.84 -10.32
C SER A 19 -2.22 -1.05 -11.80
N ASP A 20 -2.12 -2.27 -12.31
CA ASP A 20 -2.40 -2.57 -13.72
C ASP A 20 -3.88 -2.32 -14.06
N ALA A 21 -4.77 -2.51 -13.10
CA ALA A 21 -6.18 -2.13 -13.20
C ALA A 21 -6.44 -0.62 -13.38
N TYR A 22 -5.41 0.21 -13.21
CA TYR A 22 -5.46 1.68 -13.33
C TYR A 22 -4.51 2.20 -14.40
N SER A 23 -4.08 1.36 -15.34
CA SER A 23 -3.15 1.73 -16.43
C SER A 23 -3.69 2.85 -17.34
N ASP A 24 -5.00 3.10 -17.35
CA ASP A 24 -5.67 4.19 -18.03
C ASP A 24 -5.57 5.54 -17.29
N HIS A 25 -5.16 5.54 -16.00
CA HIS A 25 -5.14 6.76 -15.19
C HIS A 25 -3.82 7.55 -15.37
N PRO A 26 -3.87 8.87 -15.69
CA PRO A 26 -2.66 9.67 -15.99
C PRO A 26 -1.59 9.65 -14.89
N MET A 27 -1.98 9.61 -13.60
CA MET A 27 -1.01 9.57 -12.50
C MET A 27 -0.31 8.22 -12.38
N VAL A 28 -0.98 7.12 -12.74
CA VAL A 28 -0.37 5.77 -12.78
C VAL A 28 0.56 5.66 -13.99
N GLN A 29 0.18 6.25 -15.14
CA GLN A 29 1.05 6.34 -16.31
C GLN A 29 2.31 7.16 -16.00
N MET A 30 2.16 8.32 -15.35
CA MET A 30 3.30 9.12 -14.90
C MET A 30 4.22 8.35 -13.94
N ALA A 31 3.68 7.57 -13.03
CA ALA A 31 4.45 6.71 -12.14
C ALA A 31 5.22 5.61 -12.88
N ASN A 32 4.62 5.03 -13.94
CA ASN A 32 5.26 4.04 -14.79
C ASN A 32 6.41 4.60 -15.64
N GLU A 33 6.35 5.88 -15.97
CA GLU A 33 7.35 6.58 -16.80
C GLU A 33 8.51 7.15 -15.97
N MET A 34 8.47 7.00 -14.63
CA MET A 34 9.54 7.51 -13.78
C MET A 34 10.85 6.78 -14.09
N MET A 35 11.85 7.54 -14.54
CA MET A 35 13.19 7.03 -14.87
C MET A 35 14.16 7.06 -13.69
N GLN A 36 13.81 7.75 -12.62
CA GLN A 36 14.64 7.99 -11.43
C GLN A 36 13.81 7.83 -10.15
N ASN A 37 14.51 7.65 -9.04
CA ASN A 37 13.88 7.46 -7.72
C ASN A 37 13.21 8.74 -7.17
N ASP A 38 13.37 9.89 -7.82
CA ASP A 38 12.79 11.15 -7.37
C ASP A 38 11.33 11.27 -7.85
N ILE A 39 10.42 11.33 -6.89
CA ILE A 39 9.00 11.45 -7.20
C ILE A 39 8.68 12.87 -7.65
N PRO A 40 8.13 13.06 -8.86
CA PRO A 40 7.72 14.39 -9.32
C PRO A 40 6.76 15.07 -8.34
N THR A 41 6.92 16.39 -8.17
CA THR A 41 6.04 17.19 -7.31
C THR A 41 4.56 17.01 -7.65
N THR A 42 4.24 16.79 -8.92
CA THR A 42 2.87 16.49 -9.38
C THR A 42 2.32 15.23 -8.71
N LEU A 43 3.10 14.14 -8.65
CA LEU A 43 2.70 12.91 -7.96
C LEU A 43 2.63 13.11 -6.45
N LEU A 44 3.60 13.82 -5.84
CA LEU A 44 3.55 14.12 -4.40
C LEU A 44 2.30 14.94 -4.02
N ASN A 45 1.93 15.91 -4.86
CA ASN A 45 0.69 16.67 -4.70
C ASN A 45 -0.53 15.75 -4.75
N PHE A 46 -0.61 14.88 -5.77
CA PHE A 46 -1.71 13.95 -5.96
C PHE A 46 -1.83 12.96 -4.78
N LEU A 47 -0.71 12.35 -4.39
CA LEU A 47 -0.64 11.40 -3.27
C LEU A 47 -1.06 12.02 -1.93
N SER A 48 -0.80 13.31 -1.74
CA SER A 48 -1.10 14.04 -0.50
C SER A 48 -2.46 14.76 -0.50
N ASP A 49 -3.19 14.77 -1.62
CA ASP A 49 -4.49 15.42 -1.70
C ASP A 49 -5.61 14.46 -1.28
N LYS A 50 -6.23 14.75 -0.13
CA LYS A 50 -7.37 13.97 0.39
C LYS A 50 -8.61 13.94 -0.52
N LYS A 51 -8.68 14.81 -1.54
CA LYS A 51 -9.76 14.83 -2.53
C LYS A 51 -9.51 13.85 -3.68
N SER A 52 -8.26 13.46 -3.90
CA SER A 52 -7.93 12.46 -4.90
C SER A 52 -8.42 11.07 -4.44
N PRO A 53 -8.96 10.24 -5.35
CA PRO A 53 -9.45 8.91 -5.01
C PRO A 53 -8.36 8.07 -4.33
N VAL A 54 -8.69 7.42 -3.22
CA VAL A 54 -7.70 6.71 -2.40
C VAL A 54 -7.13 5.49 -3.11
N ASP A 55 -7.97 4.75 -3.83
CA ASP A 55 -7.58 3.60 -4.63
C ASP A 55 -6.55 3.95 -5.71
N VAL A 56 -6.75 5.06 -6.42
CA VAL A 56 -5.79 5.53 -7.43
C VAL A 56 -4.48 5.97 -6.78
N ARG A 57 -4.52 6.65 -5.62
CA ARG A 57 -3.30 7.02 -4.89
C ARG A 57 -2.50 5.78 -4.47
N LEU A 58 -3.19 4.73 -4.02
CA LEU A 58 -2.58 3.44 -3.70
C LEU A 58 -1.99 2.77 -4.95
N ALA A 59 -2.71 2.81 -6.08
CA ALA A 59 -2.23 2.29 -7.35
C ALA A 59 -0.97 3.02 -7.85
N VAL A 60 -0.86 4.34 -7.62
CA VAL A 60 0.37 5.09 -7.92
C VAL A 60 1.55 4.56 -7.11
N ILE A 61 1.38 4.34 -5.80
CA ILE A 61 2.45 3.74 -4.96
C ILE A 61 2.81 2.33 -5.43
N ASN A 62 1.80 1.51 -5.75
CA ASN A 62 2.02 0.15 -6.27
C ASN A 62 2.80 0.16 -7.59
N LYS A 63 2.51 1.13 -8.48
CA LYS A 63 3.20 1.26 -9.77
C LYS A 63 4.63 1.76 -9.63
N ILE A 64 4.91 2.67 -8.70
CA ILE A 64 6.28 3.07 -8.36
C ILE A 64 7.08 1.86 -7.88
N GLY A 65 6.42 0.96 -7.17
CA GLY A 65 7.02 -0.27 -6.67
C GLY A 65 7.94 -0.06 -5.47
N TRP A 66 8.69 -1.10 -5.16
CA TRP A 66 9.67 -1.09 -4.10
C TRP A 66 11.06 -0.67 -4.63
N ASN A 67 11.84 0.02 -3.80
CA ASN A 67 13.20 0.42 -4.13
C ASN A 67 14.06 0.52 -2.86
N PHE A 68 15.26 -0.07 -2.92
CA PHE A 68 16.24 -0.04 -1.83
C PHE A 68 17.36 0.97 -2.06
N ASP A 69 17.51 1.50 -3.28
CA ASP A 69 18.59 2.39 -3.64
C ASP A 69 18.14 3.85 -3.54
N GLY A 70 18.90 4.65 -2.78
CA GLY A 70 18.63 6.08 -2.62
C GLY A 70 17.46 6.39 -1.69
N THR A 71 16.81 7.54 -1.94
CA THR A 71 15.67 8.00 -1.13
C THR A 71 14.40 7.28 -1.53
N THR A 72 13.80 6.57 -0.60
CA THR A 72 12.62 5.73 -0.86
C THR A 72 11.33 6.55 -1.05
N VAL A 73 10.32 5.94 -1.69
CA VAL A 73 9.00 6.57 -1.90
C VAL A 73 8.36 6.99 -0.55
N GLY A 74 8.47 6.15 0.47
CA GLY A 74 7.95 6.46 1.81
C GLY A 74 8.66 7.63 2.48
N GLN A 75 9.97 7.77 2.28
CA GLN A 75 10.73 8.90 2.79
C GLN A 75 10.32 10.20 2.10
N GLN A 76 10.33 10.24 0.77
CA GLN A 76 9.98 11.43 -0.01
C GLN A 76 8.56 11.90 0.28
N LEU A 77 7.58 10.97 0.29
CA LEU A 77 6.20 11.31 0.63
C LEU A 77 6.08 11.80 2.08
N GLY A 78 6.81 11.18 3.02
CA GLY A 78 6.82 11.58 4.42
C GLY A 78 7.36 12.99 4.62
N GLU A 79 8.49 13.33 4.00
CA GLU A 79 9.08 14.67 4.03
C GLU A 79 8.14 15.71 3.43
N TYR A 80 7.53 15.37 2.28
CA TYR A 80 6.56 16.24 1.62
C TYR A 80 5.32 16.49 2.49
N LEU A 81 4.76 15.45 3.08
CA LEU A 81 3.62 15.56 4.00
C LEU A 81 3.99 16.35 5.26
N MET A 82 5.16 16.13 5.85
CA MET A 82 5.60 16.89 7.03
C MET A 82 5.70 18.39 6.72
N GLY A 83 6.23 18.75 5.55
CA GLY A 83 6.27 20.13 5.08
C GLY A 83 4.86 20.72 4.89
N ARG A 84 3.98 19.98 4.20
CA ARG A 84 2.59 20.41 3.92
C ARG A 84 1.76 20.61 5.19
N TYR A 85 1.91 19.71 6.17
CA TYR A 85 1.18 19.79 7.46
C TYR A 85 1.91 20.62 8.52
N LYS A 86 3.09 21.17 8.20
CA LYS A 86 3.93 21.98 9.09
C LYS A 86 4.20 21.28 10.42
N VAL A 87 4.66 20.04 10.35
CA VAL A 87 5.05 19.23 11.52
C VAL A 87 6.51 18.79 11.42
N LYS A 88 7.16 18.60 12.58
CA LYS A 88 8.58 18.25 12.68
C LYS A 88 8.83 16.77 13.05
N SER A 89 7.79 15.95 13.11
CA SER A 89 7.93 14.54 13.43
C SER A 89 6.82 13.71 12.83
N GLU A 90 7.16 12.49 12.43
CA GLU A 90 6.23 11.51 11.86
C GLU A 90 5.06 11.21 12.82
N LYS A 91 5.33 11.08 14.13
CA LYS A 91 4.28 10.89 15.15
C LYS A 91 3.22 12.01 15.14
N LYS A 92 3.64 13.26 14.92
CA LYS A 92 2.70 14.40 14.79
C LYS A 92 2.00 14.39 13.44
N LEU A 93 2.67 13.95 12.38
CA LEU A 93 2.09 13.79 11.05
C LEU A 93 0.95 12.78 11.08
N ILE A 94 1.20 11.56 11.55
CA ILE A 94 0.23 10.46 11.62
C ILE A 94 -1.07 10.89 12.32
N LYS A 95 -0.95 11.68 13.39
CA LYS A 95 -2.13 12.22 14.10
C LYS A 95 -2.97 13.16 13.25
N LYS A 96 -2.35 13.93 12.35
CA LYS A 96 -3.02 14.94 11.51
C LYS A 96 -3.61 14.38 10.22
N LEU A 97 -3.07 13.28 9.70
CA LEU A 97 -3.54 12.69 8.45
C LEU A 97 -4.97 12.11 8.61
N ASP A 98 -5.78 12.26 7.57
CA ASP A 98 -7.03 11.53 7.41
C ASP A 98 -6.76 10.04 7.10
N ALA A 99 -7.81 9.21 7.10
CA ALA A 99 -7.69 7.78 6.91
C ALA A 99 -7.03 7.41 5.58
N GLY A 100 -7.51 8.01 4.46
CA GLY A 100 -7.01 7.70 3.13
C GLY A 100 -5.55 8.11 2.94
N THR A 101 -5.19 9.33 3.36
CA THR A 101 -3.80 9.81 3.26
C THR A 101 -2.86 9.02 4.17
N LEU A 102 -3.34 8.58 5.34
CA LEU A 102 -2.54 7.73 6.23
C LEU A 102 -2.34 6.32 5.65
N ALA A 103 -3.36 5.73 5.03
CA ALA A 103 -3.24 4.44 4.34
C ALA A 103 -2.24 4.50 3.17
N VAL A 104 -2.31 5.55 2.35
CA VAL A 104 -1.34 5.79 1.25
C VAL A 104 0.09 5.93 1.80
N TYR A 105 0.26 6.68 2.89
CA TYR A 105 1.57 6.83 3.51
C TYR A 105 2.08 5.52 4.14
N ALA A 106 1.22 4.77 4.84
CA ALA A 106 1.55 3.46 5.37
C ALA A 106 2.01 2.50 4.28
N TYR A 107 1.28 2.46 3.15
CA TYR A 107 1.64 1.62 2.01
C TYR A 107 2.97 2.05 1.38
N ALA A 108 3.20 3.34 1.19
CA ALA A 108 4.48 3.87 0.71
C ALA A 108 5.66 3.48 1.63
N ARG A 109 5.45 3.49 2.95
CA ARG A 109 6.43 3.04 3.94
C ARG A 109 6.68 1.54 3.86
N ALA A 110 5.64 0.72 3.69
CA ALA A 110 5.76 -0.71 3.50
C ALA A 110 6.55 -1.05 2.22
N MET A 111 6.26 -0.40 1.11
CA MET A 111 6.98 -0.59 -0.17
C MET A 111 8.44 -0.10 -0.09
N SER A 112 8.77 0.80 0.82
CA SER A 112 10.13 1.29 1.04
C SER A 112 11.01 0.32 1.84
N ASN A 113 10.42 -0.58 2.62
CA ASN A 113 11.12 -1.61 3.37
C ASN A 113 10.18 -2.78 3.66
N TYR A 114 9.94 -3.62 2.66
CA TYR A 114 9.02 -4.76 2.81
C TYR A 114 9.60 -5.93 3.63
N PHE A 115 10.87 -5.86 4.05
CA PHE A 115 11.47 -6.80 4.99
C PHE A 115 11.09 -6.52 6.45
N ASP A 116 10.77 -5.26 6.79
CA ASP A 116 10.26 -4.88 8.10
C ASP A 116 9.13 -3.85 7.93
N VAL A 117 7.93 -4.36 7.89
CA VAL A 117 6.71 -3.55 7.71
C VAL A 117 5.96 -3.29 9.02
N THR A 118 6.55 -3.61 10.16
CA THR A 118 5.88 -3.49 11.47
C THR A 118 5.33 -2.08 11.71
N ALA A 119 6.15 -1.06 11.50
CA ALA A 119 5.71 0.33 11.67
C ALA A 119 4.63 0.74 10.64
N ALA A 120 4.72 0.22 9.41
CA ALA A 120 3.72 0.47 8.37
C ALA A 120 2.37 -0.20 8.70
N SER A 121 2.38 -1.43 9.23
CA SER A 121 1.19 -2.13 9.72
C SER A 121 0.50 -1.34 10.85
N GLU A 122 1.26 -0.84 11.83
CA GLU A 122 0.69 0.02 12.88
C GLU A 122 0.03 1.30 12.32
N MET A 123 0.63 1.91 11.28
CA MET A 123 0.02 3.06 10.58
C MET A 123 -1.25 2.63 9.84
N GLY A 124 -1.26 1.48 9.18
CA GLY A 124 -2.43 0.89 8.53
C GLY A 124 -3.59 0.69 9.52
N HIS A 125 -3.32 0.11 10.68
CA HIS A 125 -4.33 -0.05 11.74
C HIS A 125 -4.86 1.30 12.23
N GLN A 126 -4.02 2.33 12.32
CA GLN A 126 -4.48 3.67 12.66
C GLN A 126 -5.33 4.29 11.54
N ALA A 127 -5.01 4.03 10.27
CA ALA A 127 -5.84 4.46 9.14
C ALA A 127 -7.23 3.80 9.21
N VAL A 128 -7.30 2.49 9.46
CA VAL A 128 -8.58 1.77 9.66
C VAL A 128 -9.38 2.35 10.82
N LYS A 129 -8.76 2.64 11.97
CA LYS A 129 -9.44 3.30 13.11
C LYS A 129 -10.02 4.68 12.77
N LYS A 130 -9.40 5.39 11.82
CA LYS A 130 -9.87 6.70 11.33
C LYS A 130 -10.86 6.59 10.18
N ASN A 131 -11.09 5.41 9.61
CA ASN A 131 -11.87 5.14 8.40
C ASN A 131 -13.38 5.28 8.64
N LYS A 132 -13.84 6.51 8.94
CA LYS A 132 -15.26 6.81 9.19
C LYS A 132 -16.12 6.67 7.94
N ASP A 133 -15.51 6.88 6.77
CA ASP A 133 -16.17 6.77 5.47
C ASP A 133 -16.31 5.32 5.00
N LYS A 134 -15.80 4.38 5.81
CA LYS A 134 -15.85 2.94 5.55
C LYS A 134 -15.26 2.54 4.18
N SER A 135 -14.18 3.18 3.77
CA SER A 135 -13.45 2.87 2.55
C SER A 135 -12.91 1.45 2.57
N LEU A 136 -13.27 0.65 1.57
CA LEU A 136 -12.71 -0.69 1.35
C LEU A 136 -11.21 -0.58 1.03
N SER A 137 -10.82 0.38 0.20
CA SER A 137 -9.41 0.58 -0.18
C SER A 137 -8.50 0.78 1.03
N VAL A 138 -8.95 1.56 2.03
CA VAL A 138 -8.20 1.77 3.28
C VAL A 138 -8.06 0.48 4.08
N ALA A 139 -9.13 -0.28 4.21
CA ALA A 139 -9.13 -1.53 4.98
C ALA A 139 -8.29 -2.61 4.27
N LEU A 140 -8.47 -2.75 2.95
CA LEU A 140 -7.81 -3.79 2.16
C LEU A 140 -6.30 -3.59 2.09
N ILE A 141 -5.83 -2.34 1.92
CA ILE A 141 -4.39 -2.09 1.89
C ILE A 141 -3.75 -2.29 3.27
N SER A 142 -4.46 -1.99 4.36
CA SER A 142 -3.98 -2.31 5.70
C SER A 142 -3.84 -3.82 5.89
N ALA A 143 -4.83 -4.61 5.45
CA ALA A 143 -4.78 -6.07 5.49
C ALA A 143 -3.65 -6.64 4.60
N LEU A 144 -3.36 -6.01 3.46
CA LEU A 144 -2.25 -6.42 2.59
C LEU A 144 -0.89 -6.18 3.26
N ILE A 145 -0.72 -5.09 4.01
CA ILE A 145 0.48 -4.84 4.81
C ILE A 145 0.60 -5.87 5.93
N ASP A 146 -0.51 -6.24 6.59
CA ASP A 146 -0.52 -7.28 7.62
C ASP A 146 -0.20 -8.66 7.04
N ALA A 147 -0.66 -8.96 5.82
CA ALA A 147 -0.29 -10.18 5.11
C ALA A 147 1.24 -10.30 4.92
N GLN A 148 1.93 -9.18 4.69
CA GLN A 148 3.39 -9.17 4.65
C GLN A 148 4.01 -9.50 6.02
N VAL A 149 3.44 -8.98 7.12
CA VAL A 149 3.89 -9.35 8.49
C VAL A 149 3.70 -10.84 8.72
N TYR A 150 2.59 -11.41 8.26
CA TYR A 150 2.28 -12.83 8.45
C TYR A 150 3.15 -13.75 7.58
N LEU A 151 3.68 -13.28 6.46
CA LEU A 151 4.55 -14.07 5.59
C LEU A 151 5.75 -14.65 6.34
N ASP A 152 6.32 -13.90 7.28
CA ASP A 152 7.47 -14.32 8.07
C ASP A 152 7.09 -15.10 9.33
N ASN A 153 5.79 -15.11 9.70
CA ASN A 153 5.37 -15.62 11.02
C ASN A 153 4.32 -16.74 10.95
N ASP A 154 3.27 -16.58 10.12
CA ASP A 154 2.11 -17.47 10.15
C ASP A 154 1.29 -17.38 8.84
N TRP A 155 1.59 -18.21 7.88
CA TRP A 155 0.95 -18.22 6.57
C TRP A 155 -0.57 -18.45 6.63
N SER A 156 -1.05 -19.16 7.69
CA SER A 156 -2.49 -19.40 7.85
C SER A 156 -3.31 -18.12 8.05
N LYS A 157 -2.67 -17.00 8.36
CA LYS A 157 -3.31 -15.70 8.56
C LYS A 157 -3.36 -14.83 7.31
N ILE A 158 -2.59 -15.16 6.26
CA ILE A 158 -2.45 -14.30 5.06
C ILE A 158 -3.80 -14.17 4.35
N TYR A 159 -4.38 -15.30 3.92
CA TYR A 159 -5.67 -15.29 3.22
C TYR A 159 -6.81 -14.72 4.09
N PRO A 160 -7.02 -15.16 5.35
CA PRO A 160 -8.09 -14.65 6.19
C PRO A 160 -8.04 -13.14 6.44
N ALA A 161 -6.85 -12.53 6.50
CA ALA A 161 -6.70 -11.11 6.71
C ALA A 161 -7.43 -10.29 5.63
N LEU A 162 -7.27 -10.66 4.36
CA LEU A 162 -7.91 -9.97 3.25
C LEU A 162 -9.35 -10.46 3.04
N ALA A 163 -9.59 -11.76 3.14
CA ALA A 163 -10.93 -12.33 2.97
C ALA A 163 -11.94 -11.74 3.97
N THR A 164 -11.54 -11.54 5.22
CA THR A 164 -12.38 -10.90 6.24
C THR A 164 -12.78 -9.48 5.83
N VAL A 165 -11.86 -8.70 5.29
CA VAL A 165 -12.14 -7.33 4.82
C VAL A 165 -13.10 -7.35 3.62
N LEU A 166 -12.90 -8.25 2.67
CA LEU A 166 -13.75 -8.36 1.48
C LEU A 166 -15.18 -8.84 1.80
N HIS A 167 -15.35 -9.62 2.88
CA HIS A 167 -16.65 -10.06 3.35
C HIS A 167 -17.35 -9.05 4.27
N ASP A 168 -16.70 -7.96 4.66
CA ASP A 168 -17.34 -6.91 5.46
C ASP A 168 -18.27 -6.04 4.60
N GLY A 169 -19.52 -6.45 4.51
CA GLY A 169 -20.58 -5.73 3.78
C GLY A 169 -20.88 -4.32 4.30
N SER A 170 -20.22 -3.87 5.38
CA SER A 170 -20.36 -2.51 5.88
C SER A 170 -19.38 -1.54 5.19
N LEU A 171 -18.38 -2.07 4.48
CA LEU A 171 -17.40 -1.27 3.76
C LEU A 171 -17.94 -0.82 2.39
N LYS A 172 -17.54 0.37 2.00
CA LYS A 172 -17.87 0.98 0.73
C LYS A 172 -16.91 0.51 -0.35
N LEU A 173 -17.40 -0.07 -1.41
CA LEU A 173 -16.60 -0.43 -2.58
C LEU A 173 -16.09 0.85 -3.27
N ASP A 174 -14.86 1.21 -3.01
CA ASP A 174 -14.16 2.37 -3.59
C ASP A 174 -12.79 1.95 -4.19
N MET A 175 -12.71 0.72 -4.68
CA MET A 175 -11.59 0.16 -5.43
C MET A 175 -12.16 -0.55 -6.66
N ARG A 176 -11.46 -0.49 -7.80
CA ARG A 176 -11.86 -1.24 -9.00
C ARG A 176 -11.85 -2.74 -8.70
N GLN A 177 -12.87 -3.47 -9.20
CA GLN A 177 -12.95 -4.92 -9.00
C GLN A 177 -11.71 -5.63 -9.53
N GLU A 178 -11.24 -5.26 -10.71
CA GLU A 178 -10.01 -5.80 -11.31
C GLU A 178 -8.78 -5.64 -10.38
N ALA A 179 -8.68 -4.53 -9.66
CA ALA A 179 -7.60 -4.33 -8.69
C ALA A 179 -7.71 -5.28 -7.50
N ILE A 180 -8.94 -5.53 -7.02
CA ILE A 180 -9.20 -6.52 -5.97
C ILE A 180 -8.83 -7.92 -6.47
N ASP A 181 -9.23 -8.26 -7.69
CA ASP A 181 -8.95 -9.56 -8.30
C ASP A 181 -7.43 -9.78 -8.45
N ASN A 182 -6.68 -8.77 -8.89
CA ASN A 182 -5.21 -8.82 -8.99
C ASN A 182 -4.54 -9.01 -7.61
N ILE A 183 -5.06 -8.40 -6.55
CA ILE A 183 -4.58 -8.64 -5.18
C ILE A 183 -4.85 -10.10 -4.79
N MET A 184 -6.10 -10.55 -4.99
CA MET A 184 -6.52 -11.86 -4.54
C MET A 184 -5.92 -13.00 -5.35
N GLU A 185 -5.50 -12.78 -6.58
CA GLU A 185 -4.78 -13.80 -7.38
C GLU A 185 -3.57 -14.34 -6.62
N TYR A 186 -2.73 -13.47 -6.06
CA TYR A 186 -1.60 -13.88 -5.25
C TYR A 186 -2.01 -14.40 -3.86
N ILE A 187 -2.92 -13.71 -3.18
CA ILE A 187 -3.34 -14.05 -1.82
C ILE A 187 -4.03 -15.42 -1.74
N ASN A 188 -4.73 -15.82 -2.80
CA ASN A 188 -5.39 -17.13 -2.89
C ASN A 188 -4.39 -18.32 -2.81
N LEU A 189 -3.11 -18.11 -3.11
CA LEU A 189 -2.07 -19.14 -2.93
C LEU A 189 -1.95 -19.59 -1.46
N TYR A 190 -2.40 -18.76 -0.54
CA TYR A 190 -2.36 -19.03 0.90
C TYR A 190 -3.68 -19.58 1.47
N SER A 191 -4.70 -19.79 0.63
CA SER A 191 -6.01 -20.30 1.07
C SER A 191 -5.96 -21.74 1.62
N GLU A 192 -4.99 -22.54 1.18
CA GLU A 192 -4.82 -23.94 1.61
C GLU A 192 -4.16 -24.07 3.00
N TYR A 193 -3.60 -23.00 3.55
CA TYR A 193 -2.96 -22.99 4.87
C TYR A 193 -3.91 -22.66 6.02
N ASN A 194 -5.24 -22.52 5.74
CA ASN A 194 -6.29 -22.23 6.71
C ASN A 194 -6.79 -23.49 7.42
#